data_37ce86fde4b02a2f423f44ce8c7c5acd
#
_entry.id   37ce86fde4b02a2f423f44ce8c7c5acd
#
_cell.length_a   1.000
_cell.length_b   1.000
_cell.length_c   1.000
_cell.angle_alpha   90.00
_cell.angle_beta   90.00
_cell.angle_gamma   90.00
#
_symmetry.space_group_name_H-M   'P 1'
#
loop_
_entity.id
_entity.type
_entity.pdbx_description
1 polymer ?
#
loop_
_entity_poly.entity_id
_entity_poly.type
_entity_poly.pdbx_seq_one_letter_code
_entity_poly.pdbx_strand_id
1 'polypeptide(L)'
;AKEMFEKANEILGFRITDIMFEGSAEDLKQTRVTQPAIFLHSVILATCSKEFSPDMAAGHSLGEFSALVASGALTFEDGLQLVYKRALAMQEACNAKPSTMAAVLGLDDQTIERICSQTEGVVVAANYNCKGQVVISGEVEAVNAACAALKAAGARRALPLAVNGAV
;
A
#
# COMPACT_ATOMS: atom_id res chain seq x y z
N ALA A 1 21.59 0.95 -12.44
CA ALA A 1 20.16 0.62 -12.62
C ALA A 1 19.94 -0.71 -13.35
N LYS A 2 20.45 -0.86 -14.59
CA LYS A 2 20.18 -2.06 -15.43
C LYS A 2 20.49 -3.37 -14.70
N GLU A 3 21.66 -3.50 -14.11
CA GLU A 3 22.06 -4.71 -13.36
C GLU A 3 21.12 -5.02 -12.19
N MET A 4 20.63 -3.99 -11.49
CA MET A 4 19.67 -4.17 -10.38
C MET A 4 18.31 -4.68 -10.90
N PHE A 5 17.86 -4.21 -12.05
CA PHE A 5 16.63 -4.71 -12.67
C PHE A 5 16.76 -6.17 -13.12
N GLU A 6 17.88 -6.55 -13.73
CA GLU A 6 18.10 -7.97 -14.10
C GLU A 6 18.19 -8.86 -12.87
N LYS A 7 18.89 -8.43 -11.83
CA LYS A 7 18.93 -9.14 -10.55
C LYS A 7 17.54 -9.28 -9.91
N ALA A 8 16.70 -8.26 -10.04
CA ALA A 8 15.32 -8.34 -9.56
C ALA A 8 14.50 -9.39 -10.32
N ASN A 9 14.65 -9.50 -11.64
CA ASN A 9 14.01 -10.54 -12.44
C ASN A 9 14.43 -11.95 -11.97
N GLU A 10 15.72 -12.14 -11.67
CA GLU A 10 16.24 -13.41 -11.16
C GLU A 10 15.66 -13.77 -9.79
N ILE A 11 15.63 -12.81 -8.85
CA ILE A 11 15.11 -12.99 -7.49
C ILE A 11 13.62 -13.34 -7.51
N LEU A 12 12.85 -12.66 -8.34
CA LEU A 12 11.40 -12.83 -8.42
C LEU A 12 10.98 -14.07 -9.22
N GLY A 13 11.89 -14.61 -10.08
CA GLY A 13 11.61 -15.73 -10.96
C GLY A 13 10.71 -15.40 -12.15
N PHE A 14 10.47 -14.12 -12.41
CA PHE A 14 9.76 -13.63 -13.59
C PHE A 14 10.26 -12.24 -14.00
N ARG A 15 10.01 -11.85 -15.25
CA ARG A 15 10.46 -10.56 -15.78
C ARG A 15 9.52 -9.42 -15.37
N ILE A 16 9.70 -8.93 -14.15
CA ILE A 16 8.95 -7.77 -13.68
C ILE A 16 9.24 -6.53 -14.52
N THR A 17 10.42 -6.42 -15.09
CA THR A 17 10.83 -5.32 -15.97
C THR A 17 9.94 -5.19 -17.20
N ASP A 18 9.52 -6.31 -17.79
CA ASP A 18 8.65 -6.29 -18.96
C ASP A 18 7.29 -5.69 -18.61
N ILE A 19 6.79 -6.01 -17.42
CA ILE A 19 5.53 -5.44 -16.91
C ILE A 19 5.71 -3.95 -16.55
N MET A 20 6.83 -3.58 -15.93
CA MET A 20 7.08 -2.20 -15.52
C MET A 20 7.24 -1.24 -16.70
N PHE A 21 7.86 -1.68 -17.79
CA PHE A 21 8.20 -0.80 -18.91
C PHE A 21 7.26 -0.93 -20.12
N GLU A 22 6.63 -2.08 -20.31
CA GLU A 22 5.82 -2.38 -21.49
C GLU A 22 4.42 -2.93 -21.14
N GLY A 23 4.17 -3.24 -19.87
CA GLY A 23 2.90 -3.80 -19.41
C GLY A 23 1.77 -2.79 -19.37
N SER A 24 0.55 -3.30 -19.32
CA SER A 24 -0.66 -2.49 -19.18
C SER A 24 -0.84 -1.96 -17.74
N ALA A 25 -1.68 -0.94 -17.57
CA ALA A 25 -2.09 -0.48 -16.24
C ALA A 25 -2.77 -1.58 -15.41
N GLU A 26 -3.42 -2.53 -16.07
CA GLU A 26 -4.07 -3.67 -15.42
C GLU A 26 -3.05 -4.68 -14.87
N ASP A 27 -1.98 -4.95 -15.62
CA ASP A 27 -0.88 -5.81 -15.16
C ASP A 27 -0.20 -5.20 -13.92
N LEU A 28 0.00 -3.89 -13.92
CA LEU A 28 0.62 -3.15 -12.80
C LEU A 28 -0.27 -3.09 -11.54
N LYS A 29 -1.59 -3.20 -11.67
CA LYS A 29 -2.52 -3.19 -10.53
C LYS A 29 -2.53 -4.50 -9.72
N GLN A 30 -2.00 -5.59 -10.26
CA GLN A 30 -1.91 -6.83 -9.50
C GLN A 30 -1.01 -6.63 -8.27
N THR A 31 -1.53 -6.91 -7.07
CA THR A 31 -0.82 -6.67 -5.79
C THR A 31 0.58 -7.28 -5.77
N ARG A 32 0.73 -8.48 -6.33
CA ARG A 32 2.02 -9.19 -6.47
C ARG A 32 3.03 -8.47 -7.37
N VAL A 33 2.56 -7.55 -8.23
CA VAL A 33 3.39 -6.76 -9.16
C VAL A 33 3.57 -5.35 -8.65
N THR A 34 2.50 -4.70 -8.22
CA THR A 34 2.50 -3.29 -7.79
C THR A 34 3.55 -3.03 -6.72
N GLN A 35 3.58 -3.85 -5.67
CA GLN A 35 4.48 -3.60 -4.54
C GLN A 35 5.95 -3.77 -4.93
N PRO A 36 6.39 -4.90 -5.55
CA PRO A 36 7.76 -5.01 -6.03
C PRO A 36 8.14 -3.93 -7.04
N ALA A 37 7.24 -3.55 -7.96
CA ALA A 37 7.52 -2.52 -8.95
C ALA A 37 7.80 -1.15 -8.31
N ILE A 38 6.99 -0.72 -7.34
CA ILE A 38 7.19 0.53 -6.60
C ILE A 38 8.49 0.47 -5.78
N PHE A 39 8.74 -0.66 -5.10
CA PHE A 39 9.98 -0.88 -4.35
C PHE A 39 11.21 -0.74 -5.27
N LEU A 40 11.22 -1.44 -6.40
CA LEU A 40 12.31 -1.38 -7.38
C LEU A 40 12.53 0.04 -7.91
N HIS A 41 11.46 0.73 -8.28
CA HIS A 41 11.55 2.11 -8.74
C HIS A 41 12.20 3.00 -7.66
N SER A 42 11.73 2.93 -6.42
CA SER A 42 12.20 3.78 -5.33
C SER A 42 13.66 3.49 -4.95
N VAL A 43 14.01 2.22 -4.77
CA VAL A 43 15.35 1.81 -4.33
C VAL A 43 16.39 2.03 -5.43
N ILE A 44 16.07 1.67 -6.68
CA ILE A 44 17.00 1.85 -7.80
C ILE A 44 17.23 3.35 -8.06
N LEU A 45 16.17 4.17 -7.99
CA LEU A 45 16.32 5.61 -8.13
C LEU A 45 17.21 6.20 -7.03
N ALA A 46 16.98 5.84 -5.76
CA ALA A 46 17.81 6.27 -4.63
C ALA A 46 19.28 5.84 -4.81
N THR A 47 19.52 4.58 -5.18
CA THR A 47 20.87 4.04 -5.37
C THR A 47 21.60 4.69 -6.55
N CYS A 48 20.90 5.06 -7.61
CA CYS A 48 21.48 5.67 -8.80
C CYS A 48 21.63 7.19 -8.72
N SER A 49 20.97 7.84 -7.76
CA SER A 49 21.09 9.27 -7.54
C SER A 49 22.36 9.60 -6.75
N LYS A 50 23.27 10.32 -7.39
CA LYS A 50 24.54 10.73 -6.75
C LYS A 50 24.36 11.74 -5.62
N GLU A 51 23.25 12.46 -5.61
CA GLU A 51 22.93 13.51 -4.64
C GLU A 51 22.05 13.00 -3.48
N PHE A 52 21.65 11.72 -3.53
CA PHE A 52 20.82 11.12 -2.49
C PHE A 52 21.68 10.79 -1.25
N SER A 53 21.62 11.66 -0.26
CA SER A 53 22.31 11.52 1.02
C SER A 53 21.42 12.03 2.16
N PRO A 54 20.33 11.35 2.49
CA PRO A 54 19.42 11.76 3.53
C PRO A 54 20.00 11.52 4.93
N ASP A 55 19.74 12.42 5.87
CA ASP A 55 20.03 12.21 7.29
C ASP A 55 19.06 11.19 7.92
N MET A 56 17.85 11.11 7.40
CA MET A 56 16.80 10.20 7.85
C MET A 56 15.96 9.73 6.65
N ALA A 57 15.42 8.53 6.75
CA ALA A 57 14.50 7.96 5.77
C ALA A 57 13.25 7.42 6.46
N ALA A 58 12.09 7.66 5.87
CA ALA A 58 10.83 7.11 6.32
C ALA A 58 10.01 6.61 5.11
N GLY A 59 9.11 5.68 5.36
CA GLY A 59 8.25 5.12 4.31
C GLY A 59 6.87 4.80 4.81
N HIS A 60 5.86 5.02 3.96
CA HIS A 60 4.48 4.66 4.23
C HIS A 60 4.17 3.27 3.66
N SER A 61 3.68 2.35 4.50
CA SER A 61 3.33 0.98 4.11
C SER A 61 4.51 0.26 3.42
N LEU A 62 4.40 -0.04 2.14
CA LEU A 62 5.49 -0.60 1.32
C LEU A 62 6.76 0.26 1.35
N GLY A 63 6.62 1.58 1.40
CA GLY A 63 7.74 2.52 1.42
C GLY A 63 8.69 2.33 2.61
N GLU A 64 8.24 1.72 3.71
CA GLU A 64 9.09 1.35 4.85
C GLU A 64 10.23 0.41 4.42
N PHE A 65 9.94 -0.59 3.60
CA PHE A 65 10.97 -1.48 3.06
C PHE A 65 11.95 -0.73 2.15
N SER A 66 11.45 0.20 1.34
CA SER A 66 12.33 1.04 0.52
C SER A 66 13.23 1.94 1.37
N ALA A 67 12.71 2.50 2.45
CA ALA A 67 13.47 3.31 3.40
C ALA A 67 14.53 2.47 4.14
N LEU A 68 14.21 1.23 4.54
CA LEU A 68 15.15 0.31 5.19
C LEU A 68 16.31 -0.05 4.25
N VAL A 69 16.05 -0.27 2.98
CA VAL A 69 17.13 -0.53 2.00
C VAL A 69 17.93 0.74 1.72
N ALA A 70 17.26 1.88 1.54
CA ALA A 70 17.94 3.17 1.29
C ALA A 70 18.84 3.60 2.44
N SER A 71 18.48 3.26 3.69
CA SER A 71 19.30 3.50 4.89
C SER A 71 20.39 2.46 5.15
N GLY A 72 20.44 1.38 4.36
CA GLY A 72 21.40 0.27 4.54
C GLY A 72 21.02 -0.71 5.66
N ALA A 73 19.81 -0.61 6.24
CA ALA A 73 19.33 -1.54 7.28
C ALA A 73 18.92 -2.91 6.70
N LEU A 74 18.55 -2.95 5.41
CA LEU A 74 18.32 -4.18 4.65
C LEU A 74 19.15 -4.18 3.36
N THR A 75 19.52 -5.38 2.91
CA THR A 75 20.06 -5.53 1.56
C THR A 75 18.97 -5.35 0.51
N PHE A 76 19.33 -5.04 -0.72
CA PHE A 76 18.39 -4.96 -1.83
C PHE A 76 17.65 -6.28 -2.05
N GLU A 77 18.38 -7.39 -1.98
CA GLU A 77 17.89 -8.74 -2.16
C GLU A 77 16.85 -9.12 -1.11
N ASP A 78 17.20 -8.92 0.16
CA ASP A 78 16.29 -9.22 1.27
C ASP A 78 15.06 -8.34 1.25
N GLY A 79 15.23 -7.05 0.98
CA GLY A 79 14.14 -6.10 0.84
C GLY A 79 13.15 -6.50 -0.26
N LEU A 80 13.66 -6.87 -1.44
CA LEU A 80 12.81 -7.30 -2.56
C LEU A 80 12.07 -8.62 -2.25
N GLN A 81 12.76 -9.60 -1.66
CA GLN A 81 12.12 -10.86 -1.26
C GLN A 81 11.02 -10.65 -0.22
N LEU A 82 11.26 -9.81 0.78
CA LEU A 82 10.27 -9.48 1.81
C LEU A 82 9.06 -8.77 1.22
N VAL A 83 9.28 -7.78 0.35
CA VAL A 83 8.20 -7.08 -0.35
C VAL A 83 7.37 -8.02 -1.21
N TYR A 84 8.02 -8.94 -1.92
CA TYR A 84 7.30 -9.92 -2.74
C TYR A 84 6.47 -10.89 -1.89
N LYS A 85 7.04 -11.43 -0.80
CA LYS A 85 6.31 -12.28 0.15
C LYS A 85 5.13 -11.54 0.77
N ARG A 86 5.32 -10.27 1.15
CA ARG A 86 4.25 -9.41 1.66
C ARG A 86 3.13 -9.26 0.62
N ALA A 87 3.48 -8.98 -0.63
CA ALA A 87 2.51 -8.81 -1.71
C ALA A 87 1.68 -10.07 -1.95
N LEU A 88 2.30 -11.25 -1.90
CA LEU A 88 1.60 -12.53 -2.03
C LEU A 88 0.66 -12.79 -0.84
N ALA A 89 1.14 -12.57 0.39
CA ALA A 89 0.31 -12.75 1.59
C ALA A 89 -0.90 -11.79 1.62
N MET A 90 -0.70 -10.54 1.21
CA MET A 90 -1.79 -9.56 1.10
C MET A 90 -2.80 -9.97 0.02
N GLN A 91 -2.33 -10.48 -1.12
CA GLN A 91 -3.21 -10.99 -2.19
C GLN A 91 -4.04 -12.18 -1.71
N GLU A 92 -3.42 -13.11 -0.97
CA GLU A 92 -4.11 -14.26 -0.38
C GLU A 92 -5.18 -13.80 0.63
N ALA A 93 -4.84 -12.86 1.51
CA ALA A 93 -5.79 -12.29 2.46
C ALA A 93 -6.98 -11.61 1.77
N CYS A 94 -6.75 -10.84 0.69
CA CYS A 94 -7.81 -10.22 -0.10
C CYS A 94 -8.72 -11.23 -0.80
N ASN A 95 -8.16 -12.36 -1.22
CA ASN A 95 -8.92 -13.43 -1.88
C ASN A 95 -9.76 -14.25 -0.88
N ALA A 96 -9.35 -14.29 0.39
CA ALA A 96 -10.03 -15.08 1.41
C ALA A 96 -11.41 -14.50 1.78
N LYS A 97 -11.57 -13.18 1.73
CA LYS A 97 -12.84 -12.50 2.06
C LYS A 97 -13.01 -11.21 1.24
N PRO A 98 -14.18 -11.00 0.60
CA PRO A 98 -14.49 -9.75 -0.08
C PRO A 98 -14.35 -8.55 0.86
N SER A 99 -13.43 -7.67 0.55
CA SER A 99 -13.08 -6.54 1.40
C SER A 99 -12.69 -5.32 0.55
N THR A 100 -12.70 -4.15 1.17
CA THR A 100 -12.38 -2.88 0.50
C THR A 100 -11.86 -1.85 1.49
N MET A 101 -11.49 -0.69 0.96
CA MET A 101 -11.04 0.47 1.74
C MET A 101 -11.76 1.73 1.30
N ALA A 102 -11.83 2.72 2.18
CA ALA A 102 -12.36 4.04 1.84
C ALA A 102 -11.54 5.15 2.52
N ALA A 103 -11.31 6.23 1.79
CA ALA A 103 -10.68 7.43 2.34
C ALA A 103 -11.72 8.36 2.97
N VAL A 104 -11.52 8.71 4.23
CA VAL A 104 -12.36 9.63 5.01
C VAL A 104 -11.62 10.94 5.22
N LEU A 105 -12.26 12.04 4.87
CA LEU A 105 -11.68 13.39 4.95
C LEU A 105 -12.55 14.31 5.80
N GLY A 106 -11.91 15.06 6.69
CA GLY A 106 -12.54 16.19 7.38
C GLY A 106 -13.27 15.84 8.69
N LEU A 107 -13.01 14.67 9.25
CA LEU A 107 -13.39 14.30 10.61
C LEU A 107 -12.17 14.05 11.49
N ASP A 108 -12.33 14.12 12.78
CA ASP A 108 -11.32 13.69 13.76
C ASP A 108 -11.28 12.17 13.88
N ASP A 109 -10.12 11.66 14.29
CA ASP A 109 -9.82 10.24 14.37
C ASP A 109 -10.78 9.50 15.33
N GLN A 110 -11.09 10.10 16.50
CA GLN A 110 -11.97 9.50 17.50
C GLN A 110 -13.41 9.32 16.98
N THR A 111 -13.91 10.29 16.23
CA THR A 111 -15.22 10.17 15.58
C THR A 111 -15.23 9.05 14.54
N ILE A 112 -14.16 8.91 13.74
CA ILE A 112 -14.05 7.84 12.75
C ILE A 112 -13.98 6.47 13.45
N GLU A 113 -13.12 6.31 14.44
CA GLU A 113 -12.98 5.07 15.21
C GLU A 113 -14.29 4.66 15.87
N ARG A 114 -14.98 5.60 16.50
CA ARG A 114 -16.29 5.35 17.13
C ARG A 114 -17.33 4.88 16.13
N ILE A 115 -17.42 5.50 14.97
CA ILE A 115 -18.37 5.08 13.91
C ILE A 115 -18.01 3.71 13.38
N CYS A 116 -16.73 3.42 13.13
CA CYS A 116 -16.28 2.10 12.71
C CYS A 116 -16.67 1.04 13.75
N SER A 117 -16.43 1.30 15.04
CA SER A 117 -16.76 0.34 16.13
C SER A 117 -18.26 0.11 16.33
N GLN A 118 -19.12 1.04 15.91
CA GLN A 118 -20.58 0.95 15.99
C GLN A 118 -21.22 0.38 14.71
N THR A 119 -20.45 0.21 13.64
CA THR A 119 -20.93 -0.35 12.39
C THR A 119 -20.97 -1.87 12.48
N GLU A 120 -22.05 -2.49 12.01
CA GLU A 120 -22.17 -3.95 11.94
C GLU A 120 -21.16 -4.53 10.92
N GLY A 121 -20.54 -5.65 11.26
CA GLY A 121 -19.48 -6.28 10.46
C GLY A 121 -18.08 -5.78 10.84
N VAL A 122 -17.11 -6.08 10.00
CA VAL A 122 -15.71 -5.72 10.26
C VAL A 122 -15.33 -4.49 9.45
N VAL A 123 -15.13 -3.38 10.15
CA VAL A 123 -14.53 -2.15 9.57
C VAL A 123 -13.72 -1.44 10.65
N VAL A 124 -12.51 -1.02 10.28
CA VAL A 124 -11.55 -0.38 11.20
C VAL A 124 -10.88 0.83 10.55
N ALA A 125 -10.43 1.78 11.38
CA ALA A 125 -9.46 2.78 10.94
C ALA A 125 -8.11 2.09 10.72
N ALA A 126 -7.62 2.09 9.49
CA ALA A 126 -6.43 1.35 9.07
C ALA A 126 -5.19 2.22 8.87
N ASN A 127 -5.34 3.40 8.26
CA ASN A 127 -4.24 4.31 7.98
C ASN A 127 -4.57 5.72 8.44
N TYR A 128 -3.78 6.23 9.37
CA TYR A 128 -3.81 7.63 9.84
C TYR A 128 -2.78 8.42 9.04
N ASN A 129 -3.16 8.87 7.84
CA ASN A 129 -2.22 9.46 6.89
C ASN A 129 -1.76 10.87 7.30
N CYS A 130 -2.69 11.70 7.74
CA CYS A 130 -2.43 13.01 8.32
C CYS A 130 -3.69 13.50 9.06
N LYS A 131 -3.57 14.61 9.77
CA LYS A 131 -4.71 15.21 10.47
C LYS A 131 -5.90 15.42 9.54
N GLY A 132 -7.02 14.79 9.85
CA GLY A 132 -8.26 14.85 9.07
C GLY A 132 -8.27 14.00 7.80
N GLN A 133 -7.33 13.06 7.65
CA GLN A 133 -7.35 12.05 6.60
C GLN A 133 -7.03 10.66 7.17
N VAL A 134 -8.05 9.83 7.24
CA VAL A 134 -7.95 8.43 7.69
C VAL A 134 -8.51 7.51 6.61
N VAL A 135 -7.87 6.38 6.40
CA VAL A 135 -8.41 5.31 5.56
C VAL A 135 -9.03 4.25 6.46
N ILE A 136 -10.28 3.91 6.18
CA ILE A 136 -10.97 2.79 6.81
C ILE A 136 -10.91 1.56 5.92
N SER A 137 -10.87 0.38 6.52
CA SER A 137 -10.67 -0.89 5.83
C SER A 137 -11.56 -1.97 6.46
N GLY A 138 -12.12 -2.87 5.65
CA GLY A 138 -12.97 -3.93 6.15
C GLY A 138 -13.81 -4.63 5.08
N GLU A 139 -14.86 -5.29 5.53
CA GLU A 139 -15.83 -5.94 4.65
C GLU A 139 -16.55 -4.90 3.79
N VAL A 140 -16.85 -5.25 2.55
CA VAL A 140 -17.45 -4.31 1.59
C VAL A 140 -18.71 -3.64 2.13
N GLU A 141 -19.62 -4.41 2.71
CA GLU A 141 -20.88 -3.90 3.26
C GLU A 141 -20.66 -3.01 4.48
N ALA A 142 -19.76 -3.42 5.39
CA ALA A 142 -19.42 -2.64 6.58
C ALA A 142 -18.74 -1.32 6.22
N VAL A 143 -17.80 -1.32 5.28
CA VAL A 143 -17.14 -0.09 4.79
C VAL A 143 -18.16 0.86 4.15
N ASN A 144 -19.09 0.34 3.34
CA ASN A 144 -20.13 1.16 2.73
C ASN A 144 -21.09 1.76 3.78
N ALA A 145 -21.51 0.98 4.77
CA ALA A 145 -22.33 1.46 5.88
C ALA A 145 -21.60 2.53 6.72
N ALA A 146 -20.33 2.28 7.05
CA ALA A 146 -19.50 3.25 7.76
C ALA A 146 -19.32 4.54 6.94
N CYS A 147 -19.11 4.47 5.64
CA CYS A 147 -19.03 5.65 4.76
C CYS A 147 -20.31 6.50 4.81
N ALA A 148 -21.48 5.86 4.82
CA ALA A 148 -22.75 6.57 4.93
C ALA A 148 -22.89 7.28 6.29
N ALA A 149 -22.56 6.58 7.40
CA ALA A 149 -22.59 7.13 8.75
C ALA A 149 -21.57 8.27 8.95
N LEU A 150 -20.35 8.12 8.39
CA LEU A 150 -19.33 9.16 8.43
C LEU A 150 -19.73 10.42 7.67
N LYS A 151 -20.36 10.28 6.51
CA LYS A 151 -20.94 11.42 5.79
C LYS A 151 -22.03 12.12 6.59
N ALA A 152 -22.93 11.36 7.23
CA ALA A 152 -23.97 11.91 8.09
C ALA A 152 -23.38 12.62 9.33
N ALA A 153 -22.22 12.17 9.83
CA ALA A 153 -21.50 12.79 10.92
C ALA A 153 -20.69 14.04 10.51
N GLY A 154 -20.70 14.42 9.22
CA GLY A 154 -20.06 15.63 8.73
C GLY A 154 -18.72 15.41 8.02
N ALA A 155 -18.36 14.18 7.65
CA ALA A 155 -17.20 13.95 6.79
C ALA A 155 -17.34 14.73 5.48
N ARG A 156 -16.31 15.50 5.14
CA ARG A 156 -16.28 16.24 3.86
C ARG A 156 -16.28 15.28 2.68
N ARG A 157 -15.62 14.14 2.83
CA ARG A 157 -15.61 13.03 1.87
C ARG A 157 -15.47 11.69 2.61
N ALA A 158 -16.16 10.67 2.14
CA ALA A 158 -15.94 9.27 2.46
C ALA A 158 -16.09 8.51 1.14
N LEU A 159 -14.95 8.18 0.51
CA LEU A 159 -14.86 7.67 -0.85
C LEU A 159 -14.21 6.28 -0.86
N PRO A 160 -14.92 5.25 -1.38
CA PRO A 160 -14.30 3.97 -1.65
C PRO A 160 -13.07 4.13 -2.55
N LEU A 161 -12.03 3.38 -2.25
CA LEU A 161 -10.80 3.32 -3.03
C LEU A 161 -10.89 2.23 -4.09
N ALA A 162 -10.25 2.44 -5.24
CA ALA A 162 -10.17 1.44 -6.30
C ALA A 162 -9.08 0.41 -5.97
N VAL A 163 -9.30 -0.38 -4.91
CA VAL A 163 -8.39 -1.42 -4.42
C VAL A 163 -9.09 -2.78 -4.42
N ASN A 164 -8.30 -3.84 -4.52
CA ASN A 164 -8.81 -5.22 -4.62
C ASN A 164 -8.95 -5.90 -3.25
N GLY A 165 -9.04 -5.15 -2.16
CA GLY A 165 -9.20 -5.69 -0.81
C GLY A 165 -8.84 -4.72 0.30
N ALA A 166 -9.08 -5.16 1.53
CA ALA A 166 -8.71 -4.49 2.78
C ALA A 166 -7.24 -4.79 3.09
N VAL A 167 -6.37 -3.92 2.67
CA VAL A 167 -4.90 -4.09 2.79
C VAL A 167 -4.22 -2.95 3.53
#